data_b59fc1ee40592f806f869a38266b1ef0
#
_entry.id   b59fc1ee40592f806f869a38266b1ef0
#
_cell.length_a   1.000
_cell.length_b   1.000
_cell.length_c   1.000
_cell.angle_alpha   90.00
_cell.angle_beta   90.00
_cell.angle_gamma   90.00
#
_symmetry.space_group_name_H-M   'P 1'
#
loop_
_entity.id
_entity.type
_entity.pdbx_description
1 polymer ?
#
loop_
_entity_poly.entity_id
_entity_poly.type
_entity_poly.pdbx_seq_one_letter_code
_entity_poly.pdbx_strand_id
1 'polypeptide(L)'
;ELDEPSFFSPMELIRNFLPSGGFQSEKKDKESYEAILELDGLISVKEEISGLISVTVLMEDPQLASDIANYIAEYVKRFISIEQKIEASRNKKLVESQMEEAKSQTENSEDLLTDFRKDHPLRLDTPSIEMMRERLESTVEENRAVYITLRQQFEIAKIDEAKERLLINILDTAE
;
A
#
# COMPACT_ATOMS: atom_id res chain seq x y z
N GLU A 1 -14.99 20.30 17.55
CA GLU A 1 -15.71 19.31 16.73
C GLU A 1 -14.64 18.42 16.13
N LEU A 2 -14.44 17.27 16.74
CA LEU A 2 -13.49 16.23 16.29
C LEU A 2 -14.24 15.34 15.33
N ASP A 3 -13.82 15.34 14.05
CA ASP A 3 -14.31 14.41 13.03
C ASP A 3 -14.05 12.96 13.52
N GLU A 4 -15.14 12.24 13.74
CA GLU A 4 -15.08 10.80 14.00
C GLU A 4 -14.58 10.09 12.73
N PRO A 5 -13.61 9.16 12.83
CA PRO A 5 -13.19 8.36 11.69
C PRO A 5 -14.37 7.52 11.22
N SER A 6 -14.77 7.71 9.97
CA SER A 6 -15.84 6.95 9.31
C SER A 6 -15.48 5.47 9.29
N PHE A 7 -16.08 4.71 10.20
CA PHE A 7 -15.98 3.26 10.27
C PHE A 7 -16.47 2.65 8.95
N PHE A 8 -15.70 1.76 8.40
CA PHE A 8 -16.04 0.89 7.29
C PHE A 8 -17.39 0.24 7.54
N SER A 9 -18.39 0.62 6.77
CA SER A 9 -19.68 -0.08 6.78
C SER A 9 -19.49 -1.48 6.18
N PRO A 10 -19.94 -2.54 6.84
CA PRO A 10 -19.94 -3.90 6.28
C PRO A 10 -20.53 -3.99 4.86
N MET A 11 -21.46 -3.07 4.56
CA MET A 11 -22.08 -2.91 3.25
C MET A 11 -21.10 -2.49 2.13
N GLU A 12 -20.07 -1.71 2.43
CA GLU A 12 -19.09 -1.33 1.40
C GLU A 12 -18.17 -2.50 1.03
N LEU A 13 -17.83 -3.34 1.98
CA LEU A 13 -17.06 -4.56 1.73
C LEU A 13 -17.84 -5.53 0.83
N ILE A 14 -19.14 -5.69 1.08
CA ILE A 14 -20.01 -6.59 0.32
C ILE A 14 -20.29 -6.03 -1.08
N ARG A 15 -20.45 -4.70 -1.22
CA ARG A 15 -20.75 -4.03 -2.50
C ARG A 15 -19.59 -4.11 -3.50
N ASN A 16 -18.35 -4.11 -3.05
CA ASN A 16 -17.19 -4.28 -3.91
C ASN A 16 -16.92 -5.74 -4.33
N PHE A 17 -17.64 -6.69 -3.74
CA PHE A 17 -17.47 -8.12 -4.02
C PHE A 17 -18.44 -8.66 -5.10
N LEU A 18 -19.47 -7.91 -5.48
CA LEU A 18 -20.35 -8.33 -6.57
C LEU A 18 -19.62 -8.20 -7.92
N PRO A 19 -19.34 -9.32 -8.62
CA PRO A 19 -18.73 -9.25 -9.93
C PRO A 19 -19.69 -8.57 -10.90
N SER A 20 -19.27 -7.44 -11.45
CA SER A 20 -19.94 -6.77 -12.57
C SER A 20 -19.74 -7.57 -13.87
N GLY A 21 -20.36 -8.72 -13.94
CA GLY A 21 -20.38 -9.62 -15.10
C GLY A 21 -21.80 -9.78 -15.62
N GLY A 22 -22.03 -9.29 -16.82
CA GLY A 22 -23.31 -9.08 -17.44
C GLY A 22 -24.24 -10.28 -17.63
N PHE A 23 -25.52 -9.93 -17.67
CA PHE A 23 -26.66 -10.63 -18.28
C PHE A 23 -26.88 -12.11 -17.95
N GLN A 24 -27.59 -12.34 -16.89
CA GLN A 24 -28.76 -13.24 -16.76
C GLN A 24 -29.07 -13.43 -15.27
N SER A 25 -30.04 -12.70 -14.82
CA SER A 25 -30.92 -13.06 -13.71
C SER A 25 -31.26 -11.87 -12.78
N GLU A 26 -32.08 -10.98 -13.26
CA GLU A 26 -32.71 -9.94 -12.39
C GLU A 26 -33.41 -10.58 -11.15
N LYS A 27 -33.78 -11.83 -11.22
CA LYS A 27 -34.40 -12.57 -10.10
C LYS A 27 -33.36 -13.06 -9.09
N LYS A 28 -32.21 -13.60 -9.54
CA LYS A 28 -31.13 -14.06 -8.68
C LYS A 28 -30.42 -12.89 -7.98
N ASP A 29 -30.27 -11.78 -8.68
CA ASP A 29 -29.66 -10.57 -8.12
C ASP A 29 -30.54 -9.96 -7.03
N LYS A 30 -31.87 -10.04 -7.18
CA LYS A 30 -32.81 -9.53 -6.20
C LYS A 30 -32.90 -10.42 -4.95
N GLU A 31 -32.94 -11.74 -5.13
CA GLU A 31 -32.91 -12.72 -4.02
C GLU A 31 -31.55 -12.63 -3.26
N SER A 32 -30.44 -12.45 -3.97
CA SER A 32 -29.13 -12.26 -3.35
C SER A 32 -29.04 -10.94 -2.59
N TYR A 33 -29.62 -9.87 -3.11
CA TYR A 33 -29.66 -8.58 -2.45
C TYR A 33 -30.52 -8.58 -1.18
N GLU A 34 -31.69 -9.23 -1.24
CA GLU A 34 -32.57 -9.41 -0.07
C GLU A 34 -31.86 -10.25 1.02
N ALA A 35 -31.19 -11.33 0.64
CA ALA A 35 -30.39 -12.15 1.56
C ALA A 35 -29.23 -11.37 2.20
N ILE A 36 -28.56 -10.49 1.46
CA ILE A 36 -27.49 -9.64 1.99
C ILE A 36 -28.04 -8.63 3.01
N LEU A 37 -29.21 -8.05 2.75
CA LEU A 37 -29.85 -7.13 3.69
C LEU A 37 -30.30 -7.82 4.97
N GLU A 38 -30.80 -9.07 4.88
CA GLU A 38 -31.15 -9.87 6.05
C GLU A 38 -29.89 -10.24 6.86
N LEU A 39 -28.79 -10.61 6.20
CA LEU A 39 -27.51 -10.90 6.85
C LEU A 39 -26.91 -9.70 7.59
N ASP A 40 -27.05 -8.49 7.05
CA ASP A 40 -26.50 -7.27 7.67
C ASP A 40 -27.06 -7.03 9.09
N GLY A 41 -28.34 -7.39 9.31
CA GLY A 41 -28.97 -7.31 10.62
C GLY A 41 -28.56 -8.44 11.61
N LEU A 42 -27.98 -9.53 11.10
CA LEU A 42 -27.62 -10.72 11.88
C LEU A 42 -26.11 -10.80 12.19
N ILE A 43 -25.30 -9.94 11.58
CA ILE A 43 -23.87 -9.90 11.77
C ILE A 43 -23.49 -8.63 12.57
N SER A 44 -22.76 -8.81 13.64
CA SER A 44 -22.25 -7.73 14.48
C SER A 44 -20.74 -7.80 14.58
N VAL A 45 -20.06 -6.69 14.30
CA VAL A 45 -18.61 -6.56 14.42
C VAL A 45 -18.30 -5.54 15.51
N LYS A 46 -17.44 -5.90 16.47
CA LYS A 46 -16.99 -5.02 17.55
C LYS A 46 -15.49 -5.03 17.64
N GLU A 47 -14.92 -3.84 17.74
CA GLU A 47 -13.52 -3.65 18.10
C GLU A 47 -13.40 -3.39 19.62
N GLU A 48 -12.53 -4.12 20.27
CA GLU A 48 -12.19 -3.92 21.67
C GLU A 48 -10.98 -2.99 21.82
N ILE A 49 -10.85 -2.36 22.97
CA ILE A 49 -9.70 -1.48 23.33
C ILE A 49 -8.36 -2.20 23.18
N SER A 50 -8.36 -3.52 23.26
CA SER A 50 -7.19 -4.39 23.05
C SER A 50 -6.74 -4.50 21.60
N GLY A 51 -7.52 -3.98 20.64
CA GLY A 51 -7.35 -4.20 19.20
C GLY A 51 -7.90 -5.54 18.72
N LEU A 52 -8.60 -6.29 19.58
CA LEU A 52 -9.32 -7.49 19.20
C LEU A 52 -10.58 -7.13 18.45
N ILE A 53 -10.81 -7.80 17.33
CA ILE A 53 -12.06 -7.67 16.55
C ILE A 53 -12.87 -8.95 16.78
N SER A 54 -14.07 -8.80 17.32
CA SER A 54 -15.02 -9.91 17.48
C SER A 54 -16.12 -9.81 16.42
N VAL A 55 -16.36 -10.91 15.74
CA VAL A 55 -17.45 -11.09 14.77
C VAL A 55 -18.48 -12.01 15.40
N THR A 56 -19.71 -11.53 15.51
CA THR A 56 -20.82 -12.31 16.07
C THR A 56 -21.90 -12.46 15.00
N VAL A 57 -22.32 -13.69 14.79
CA VAL A 57 -23.40 -14.05 13.84
C VAL A 57 -24.55 -14.65 14.61
N LEU A 58 -25.77 -14.14 14.42
CA LEU A 58 -26.97 -14.62 15.08
C LEU A 58 -27.89 -15.29 14.06
N MET A 59 -28.08 -16.61 14.16
CA MET A 59 -28.95 -17.39 13.27
C MET A 59 -29.73 -18.46 14.03
N GLU A 60 -30.79 -18.98 13.40
CA GLU A 60 -31.59 -20.07 13.95
C GLU A 60 -30.84 -21.42 13.94
N ASP A 61 -30.00 -21.63 12.93
CA ASP A 61 -29.13 -22.81 12.80
C ASP A 61 -27.73 -22.51 13.34
N PRO A 62 -27.31 -23.16 14.45
CA PRO A 62 -26.00 -22.94 15.05
C PRO A 62 -24.86 -23.31 14.11
N GLN A 63 -24.99 -24.37 13.32
CA GLN A 63 -23.95 -24.79 12.39
C GLN A 63 -23.73 -23.74 11.30
N LEU A 64 -24.79 -23.20 10.75
CA LEU A 64 -24.74 -22.16 9.74
C LEU A 64 -24.17 -20.87 10.31
N ALA A 65 -24.49 -20.50 11.56
CA ALA A 65 -23.92 -19.34 12.24
C ALA A 65 -22.40 -19.46 12.38
N SER A 66 -21.91 -20.62 12.83
CA SER A 66 -20.50 -20.94 12.95
C SER A 66 -19.78 -20.90 11.60
N ASP A 67 -20.32 -21.52 10.58
CA ASP A 67 -19.73 -21.57 9.24
C ASP A 67 -19.60 -20.15 8.64
N ILE A 68 -20.60 -19.29 8.81
CA ILE A 68 -20.57 -17.90 8.33
C ILE A 68 -19.53 -17.08 9.10
N ALA A 69 -19.49 -17.20 10.43
CA ALA A 69 -18.51 -16.47 11.24
C ALA A 69 -17.07 -16.84 10.85
N ASN A 70 -16.80 -18.13 10.71
CA ASN A 70 -15.48 -18.63 10.29
C ASN A 70 -15.14 -18.21 8.85
N TYR A 71 -16.12 -18.24 7.95
CA TYR A 71 -15.92 -17.76 6.56
C TYR A 71 -15.57 -16.27 6.52
N ILE A 72 -16.25 -15.44 7.31
CA ILE A 72 -15.96 -14.00 7.40
C ILE A 72 -14.52 -13.79 7.91
N ALA A 73 -14.12 -14.49 8.98
CA ALA A 73 -12.79 -14.37 9.54
C ALA A 73 -11.70 -14.74 8.53
N GLU A 74 -11.85 -15.86 7.83
CA GLU A 74 -10.92 -16.28 6.78
C GLU A 74 -10.93 -15.35 5.55
N TYR A 75 -12.07 -14.81 5.19
CA TYR A 75 -12.20 -13.86 4.10
C TYR A 75 -11.46 -12.55 4.41
N VAL A 76 -11.69 -11.98 5.60
CA VAL A 76 -11.03 -10.74 6.05
C VAL A 76 -9.52 -10.93 6.11
N LYS A 77 -9.05 -12.05 6.64
CA LYS A 77 -7.62 -12.39 6.68
C LYS A 77 -7.00 -12.42 5.26
N ARG A 78 -7.67 -13.07 4.30
CA ARG A 78 -7.21 -13.09 2.90
C ARG A 78 -7.26 -11.72 2.25
N PHE A 79 -8.34 -10.98 2.45
CA PHE A 79 -8.52 -9.65 1.88
C PHE A 79 -7.39 -8.69 2.33
N ILE A 80 -7.13 -8.62 3.62
CA ILE A 80 -6.07 -7.76 4.16
C ILE A 80 -4.68 -8.20 3.67
N SER A 81 -4.42 -9.50 3.57
CA SER A 81 -3.16 -10.00 3.02
C SER A 81 -2.95 -9.59 1.54
N ILE A 82 -4.01 -9.63 0.74
CA ILE A 82 -3.96 -9.21 -0.66
C ILE A 82 -3.77 -7.70 -0.77
N GLU A 83 -4.52 -6.90 -0.02
CA GLU A 83 -4.40 -5.43 -0.04
C GLU A 83 -3.00 -4.97 0.38
N GLN A 84 -2.43 -5.59 1.40
CA GLN A 84 -1.06 -5.29 1.82
C GLN A 84 -0.03 -5.61 0.74
N LYS A 85 -0.20 -6.72 0.03
CA LYS A 85 0.70 -7.08 -1.07
C LYS A 85 0.59 -6.08 -2.23
N ILE A 86 -0.63 -5.62 -2.53
CA ILE A 86 -0.86 -4.60 -3.54
C ILE A 86 -0.22 -3.28 -3.13
N GLU A 87 -0.38 -2.87 -1.88
CA GLU A 87 0.20 -1.63 -1.35
C GLU A 87 1.74 -1.69 -1.33
N ALA A 88 2.32 -2.78 -0.85
CA ALA A 88 3.77 -2.99 -0.89
C ALA A 88 4.33 -2.95 -2.32
N SER A 89 3.63 -3.56 -3.28
CA SER A 89 4.01 -3.52 -4.68
C SER A 89 3.91 -2.12 -5.29
N ARG A 90 2.87 -1.35 -4.94
CA ARG A 90 2.73 0.06 -5.35
C ARG A 90 3.85 0.92 -4.77
N ASN A 91 4.15 0.77 -3.50
CA ASN A 91 5.23 1.50 -2.83
C ASN A 91 6.59 1.19 -3.48
N LYS A 92 6.89 -0.09 -3.73
CA LYS A 92 8.11 -0.50 -4.43
C LYS A 92 8.24 0.18 -5.79
N LYS A 93 7.17 0.16 -6.61
CA LYS A 93 7.17 0.80 -7.94
C LYS A 93 7.38 2.31 -7.87
N LEU A 94 6.79 2.97 -6.86
CA LEU A 94 6.97 4.40 -6.65
C LEU A 94 8.43 4.74 -6.34
N VAL A 95 9.03 4.01 -5.38
CA VAL A 95 10.42 4.22 -4.98
C VAL A 95 11.37 3.87 -6.14
N GLU A 96 11.08 2.83 -6.92
CA GLU A 96 11.84 2.46 -8.11
C GLU A 96 11.86 3.59 -9.16
N SER A 97 10.71 4.19 -9.42
CA SER A 97 10.60 5.33 -10.34
C SER A 97 11.39 6.54 -9.85
N GLN A 98 11.30 6.86 -8.55
CA GLN A 98 12.06 7.96 -7.97
C GLN A 98 13.56 7.70 -7.96
N MET A 99 13.98 6.47 -7.72
CA MET A 99 15.38 6.06 -7.77
C MET A 99 15.97 6.20 -9.19
N GLU A 100 15.22 5.80 -10.22
CA GLU A 100 15.66 5.92 -11.60
C GLU A 100 15.76 7.40 -12.04
N GLU A 101 14.82 8.23 -11.61
CA GLU A 101 14.87 9.67 -11.82
C GLU A 101 16.10 10.30 -11.13
N ALA A 102 16.36 9.97 -9.87
CA ALA A 102 17.51 10.46 -9.11
C ALA A 102 18.83 9.98 -9.72
N LYS A 103 18.88 8.76 -10.27
CA LYS A 103 20.02 8.25 -11.02
C LYS A 103 20.29 9.09 -12.27
N SER A 104 19.26 9.37 -13.04
CA SER A 104 19.39 10.23 -14.23
C SER A 104 19.83 11.65 -13.89
N GLN A 105 19.33 12.22 -12.79
CA GLN A 105 19.77 13.55 -12.30
C GLN A 105 21.24 13.52 -11.86
N THR A 106 21.69 12.44 -11.23
CA THR A 106 23.09 12.25 -10.84
C THR A 106 23.98 12.18 -12.08
N GLU A 107 23.64 11.35 -13.06
CA GLU A 107 24.38 11.22 -14.33
C GLU A 107 24.48 12.57 -15.06
N ASN A 108 23.37 13.29 -15.18
CA ASN A 108 23.35 14.62 -15.80
C ASN A 108 24.23 15.63 -15.06
N SER A 109 24.23 15.63 -13.74
CA SER A 109 25.07 16.54 -12.96
C SER A 109 26.58 16.19 -13.05
N GLU A 110 26.90 14.90 -13.12
CA GLU A 110 28.27 14.41 -13.34
C GLU A 110 28.78 14.80 -14.74
N ASP A 111 27.93 14.71 -15.78
CA ASP A 111 28.25 15.13 -17.13
C ASP A 111 28.52 16.64 -17.21
N LEU A 112 27.63 17.45 -16.59
CA LEU A 112 27.82 18.91 -16.52
C LEU A 112 29.11 19.29 -15.83
N LEU A 113 29.45 18.65 -14.72
CA LEU A 113 30.69 18.88 -14.02
C LEU A 113 31.92 18.47 -14.88
N THR A 114 31.79 17.34 -15.58
CA THR A 114 32.85 16.83 -16.44
C THR A 114 33.11 17.75 -17.62
N ASP A 115 32.08 18.26 -18.28
CA ASP A 115 32.20 19.19 -19.39
C ASP A 115 32.75 20.55 -18.92
N PHE A 116 32.27 21.04 -17.76
CA PHE A 116 32.82 22.25 -17.16
C PHE A 116 34.30 22.12 -16.87
N ARG A 117 34.78 20.96 -16.36
CA ARG A 117 36.23 20.72 -16.09
C ARG A 117 37.07 20.62 -17.37
N LYS A 118 36.49 20.14 -18.50
CA LYS A 118 37.17 20.13 -19.81
C LYS A 118 37.41 21.56 -20.31
N ASP A 119 36.35 22.40 -20.19
CA ASP A 119 36.39 23.78 -20.69
C ASP A 119 37.23 24.70 -19.82
N HIS A 120 37.35 24.42 -18.52
CA HIS A 120 38.06 25.23 -17.52
C HIS A 120 39.15 24.42 -16.79
N PRO A 121 40.31 24.20 -17.40
CA PRO A 121 41.43 23.53 -16.73
C PRO A 121 41.91 24.36 -15.54
N LEU A 122 42.22 23.72 -14.40
CA LEU A 122 42.62 24.30 -13.12
C LEU A 122 43.71 25.40 -13.15
N ARG A 123 44.51 25.42 -14.21
CA ARG A 123 45.61 26.38 -14.37
C ARG A 123 45.16 27.80 -14.71
N LEU A 124 43.93 28.00 -15.08
CA LEU A 124 43.35 29.27 -15.55
C LEU A 124 42.17 29.74 -14.68
N ASP A 125 42.00 29.17 -13.51
CA ASP A 125 40.84 29.47 -12.67
C ASP A 125 40.91 30.91 -12.15
N THR A 126 39.81 31.62 -12.37
CA THR A 126 39.48 32.85 -11.66
C THR A 126 38.59 32.51 -10.46
N PRO A 127 38.50 33.38 -9.44
CA PRO A 127 37.63 33.13 -8.29
C PRO A 127 36.17 32.83 -8.66
N SER A 128 35.69 33.34 -9.77
CA SER A 128 34.34 33.07 -10.30
C SER A 128 34.21 31.66 -10.86
N ILE A 129 35.21 31.16 -11.55
CA ILE A 129 35.28 29.79 -12.10
C ILE A 129 35.37 28.77 -10.97
N GLU A 130 36.20 29.07 -9.95
CA GLU A 130 36.33 28.22 -8.76
C GLU A 130 34.99 28.09 -8.02
N MET A 131 34.28 29.20 -7.79
CA MET A 131 32.96 29.19 -7.16
C MET A 131 31.92 28.41 -7.98
N MET A 132 31.99 28.47 -9.32
CA MET A 132 31.08 27.71 -10.18
C MET A 132 31.36 26.18 -10.11
N ARG A 133 32.65 25.82 -10.05
CA ARG A 133 33.08 24.43 -9.87
C ARG A 133 32.59 23.86 -8.55
N GLU A 134 32.78 24.58 -7.44
CA GLU A 134 32.28 24.16 -6.12
C GLU A 134 30.77 23.94 -6.11
N ARG A 135 30.02 24.81 -6.78
CA ARG A 135 28.54 24.62 -6.91
C ARG A 135 28.17 23.35 -7.69
N LEU A 136 28.85 23.08 -8.80
CA LEU A 136 28.61 21.88 -9.58
C LEU A 136 28.99 20.61 -8.80
N GLU A 137 30.13 20.65 -8.08
CA GLU A 137 30.56 19.56 -7.20
C GLU A 137 29.52 19.29 -6.08
N SER A 138 29.05 20.36 -5.43
CA SER A 138 27.98 20.25 -4.42
C SER A 138 26.68 19.63 -5.00
N THR A 139 26.28 20.06 -6.20
CA THR A 139 25.09 19.50 -6.88
C THR A 139 25.27 18.02 -7.18
N VAL A 140 26.45 17.58 -7.61
CA VAL A 140 26.73 16.15 -7.82
C VAL A 140 26.65 15.38 -6.52
N GLU A 141 27.23 15.89 -5.43
CA GLU A 141 27.19 15.24 -4.12
C GLU A 141 25.75 15.14 -3.57
N GLU A 142 24.96 16.21 -3.69
CA GLU A 142 23.57 16.24 -3.30
C GLU A 142 22.74 15.20 -4.08
N ASN A 143 22.84 15.17 -5.40
CA ASN A 143 22.12 14.22 -6.24
C ASN A 143 22.54 12.78 -5.94
N ARG A 144 23.83 12.54 -5.74
CA ARG A 144 24.36 11.22 -5.36
C ARG A 144 23.83 10.76 -4.00
N ALA A 145 23.75 11.65 -3.02
CA ALA A 145 23.20 11.34 -1.70
C ALA A 145 21.72 10.98 -1.78
N VAL A 146 20.94 11.69 -2.59
CA VAL A 146 19.53 11.37 -2.86
C VAL A 146 19.39 10.00 -3.51
N TYR A 147 20.18 9.73 -4.56
CA TYR A 147 20.16 8.42 -5.24
C TYR A 147 20.50 7.26 -4.29
N ILE A 148 21.54 7.41 -3.46
CA ILE A 148 21.93 6.38 -2.48
C ILE A 148 20.79 6.12 -1.48
N THR A 149 20.16 7.19 -0.99
CA THR A 149 19.03 7.08 -0.05
C THR A 149 17.83 6.36 -0.68
N LEU A 150 17.47 6.72 -1.91
CA LEU A 150 16.36 6.07 -2.63
C LEU A 150 16.67 4.61 -2.96
N ARG A 151 17.93 4.30 -3.28
CA ARG A 151 18.37 2.92 -3.47
C ARG A 151 18.22 2.08 -2.20
N GLN A 152 18.55 2.63 -1.04
CA GLN A 152 18.34 1.96 0.23
C GLN A 152 16.83 1.74 0.50
N GLN A 153 16.00 2.76 0.24
CA GLN A 153 14.55 2.64 0.38
C GLN A 153 13.96 1.59 -0.58
N PHE A 154 14.48 1.51 -1.80
CA PHE A 154 14.07 0.49 -2.78
C PHE A 154 14.36 -0.93 -2.27
N GLU A 155 15.55 -1.18 -1.71
CA GLU A 155 15.87 -2.50 -1.13
C GLU A 155 14.95 -2.83 0.07
N ILE A 156 14.61 -1.84 0.89
CA ILE A 156 13.63 -2.02 1.97
C ILE A 156 12.25 -2.35 1.40
N ALA A 157 11.75 -1.59 0.43
CA ALA A 157 10.45 -1.82 -0.19
C ALA A 157 10.37 -3.18 -0.88
N LYS A 158 11.46 -3.65 -1.49
CA LYS A 158 11.57 -4.98 -2.09
C LYS A 158 11.49 -6.10 -1.04
N ILE A 159 12.12 -5.89 0.12
CA ILE A 159 12.02 -6.81 1.24
C ILE A 159 10.59 -6.82 1.80
N ASP A 160 9.94 -5.66 1.91
CA ASP A 160 8.57 -5.56 2.42
C ASP A 160 7.55 -6.18 1.46
N GLU A 161 7.74 -6.06 0.15
CA GLU A 161 6.92 -6.78 -0.86
C GLU A 161 7.10 -8.30 -0.75
N ALA A 162 8.30 -8.77 -0.46
CA ALA A 162 8.60 -10.20 -0.34
C ALA A 162 8.15 -10.83 0.99
N LYS A 163 7.91 -10.01 2.02
CA LYS A 163 7.44 -10.50 3.33
C LYS A 163 5.96 -10.83 3.26
N GLU A 164 5.60 -12.07 3.58
CA GLU A 164 4.23 -12.43 3.94
C GLU A 164 3.98 -11.95 5.37
N ARG A 165 3.38 -10.77 5.52
CA ARG A 165 2.96 -10.27 6.83
C ARG A 165 1.57 -10.82 7.14
N LEU A 166 1.49 -11.80 8.01
CA LEU A 166 0.24 -12.19 8.65
C LEU A 166 -0.11 -11.12 9.70
N LEU A 167 -0.87 -10.09 9.31
CA LEU A 167 -1.31 -9.05 10.26
C LEU A 167 -2.52 -9.46 11.08
N ILE A 168 -3.26 -10.47 10.65
CA ILE A 168 -4.44 -10.96 11.36
C ILE A 168 -4.24 -12.43 11.70
N ASN A 169 -4.34 -12.72 12.98
CA ASN A 169 -4.45 -14.07 13.50
C ASN A 169 -5.87 -14.30 13.99
N ILE A 170 -6.47 -15.40 13.58
CA ILE A 170 -7.71 -15.88 14.18
C ILE A 170 -7.32 -16.49 15.53
N LEU A 171 -7.83 -15.89 16.61
CA LEU A 171 -7.52 -16.34 17.98
C LEU A 171 -8.47 -17.45 18.43
N ASP A 172 -9.73 -17.36 17.97
CA ASP A 172 -10.77 -18.33 18.30
C ASP A 172 -11.68 -18.52 17.10
N THR A 173 -12.13 -19.72 16.89
CA THR A 173 -13.06 -20.10 15.83
C THR A 173 -14.43 -20.33 16.42
N ALA A 174 -15.48 -19.98 15.66
CA ALA A 174 -16.84 -20.26 16.08
C ALA A 174 -17.12 -21.79 16.10
N GLU A 175 -17.77 -22.27 17.17
CA GLU A 175 -18.19 -23.67 17.35
C GLU A 175 -19.70 -23.83 17.24
#